data_b58a18d1b003a103cfaf0f6355a98df0
#
_entry.id   b58a18d1b003a103cfaf0f6355a98df0
#
_cell.length_a   1.000
_cell.length_b   1.000
_cell.length_c   1.000
_cell.angle_alpha   90.00
_cell.angle_beta   90.00
_cell.angle_gamma   90.00
#
_symmetry.space_group_name_H-M   'P 1'
#
loop_
_entity.id
_entity.type
_entity.pdbx_description
1 polymer ?
#
loop_
_entity_poly.entity_id
_entity_poly.type
_entity_poly.pdbx_seq_one_letter_code
_entity_poly.pdbx_strand_id
1 'polypeptide(L)'
;VKVLVPGSFDPITVGHLDIVRRAHALFGEVVVAIGNNSTKSYLFSFEERVALVEGATAGLGGITVEAMDGLLVDFCNDRGIPAVVKGLRFGADFDFELQMAHMNEEMGGIETVLLPAARDHVTLSSTIIRQVVRLGGDVSPYVPANVAVALAEKFPAATSDAPSEAGEDPLAVEAGDHQQVDGDVDDGERHRSRQHQR
;
A
#
# COMPACT_ATOMS: atom_id res chain seq x y z
N VAL A 1 -14.17 18.34 13.99
CA VAL A 1 -13.44 17.34 14.81
C VAL A 1 -12.12 17.05 14.13
N LYS A 2 -11.02 17.10 14.90
CA LYS A 2 -9.70 16.76 14.39
C LYS A 2 -9.54 15.23 14.32
N VAL A 3 -9.07 14.70 13.19
CA VAL A 3 -8.82 13.28 13.01
C VAL A 3 -7.43 13.03 12.44
N LEU A 4 -6.92 11.81 12.65
CA LEU A 4 -5.63 11.36 12.13
C LEU A 4 -5.83 10.52 10.87
N VAL A 5 -5.02 10.74 9.84
CA VAL A 5 -4.83 9.82 8.70
C VAL A 5 -3.38 9.34 8.73
N PRO A 6 -3.09 8.19 9.35
CA PRO A 6 -1.73 7.69 9.46
C PRO A 6 -1.32 6.84 8.26
N GLY A 7 -0.06 6.91 7.91
CA GLY A 7 0.49 6.05 6.86
C GLY A 7 2.00 6.18 6.71
N SER A 8 2.60 5.26 5.96
CA SER A 8 4.01 5.36 5.57
C SER A 8 4.22 6.31 4.39
N PHE A 9 3.24 6.41 3.49
CA PHE A 9 3.24 7.28 2.30
C PHE A 9 4.54 7.20 1.48
N ASP A 10 4.90 6.00 1.06
CA ASP A 10 6.14 5.72 0.35
C ASP A 10 5.92 5.15 -1.07
N PRO A 11 5.50 6.01 -2.03
CA PRO A 11 5.04 7.39 -1.88
C PRO A 11 3.53 7.51 -1.58
N ILE A 12 3.06 8.72 -1.31
CA ILE A 12 1.62 9.04 -1.32
C ILE A 12 1.07 8.85 -2.74
N THR A 13 -0.15 8.28 -2.83
CA THR A 13 -0.86 8.03 -4.10
C THR A 13 -2.15 8.85 -4.17
N VAL A 14 -2.77 8.90 -5.35
CA VAL A 14 -4.10 9.53 -5.51
C VAL A 14 -5.16 8.85 -4.64
N GLY A 15 -5.03 7.55 -4.37
CA GLY A 15 -5.91 6.82 -3.46
C GLY A 15 -5.76 7.28 -1.99
N HIS A 16 -4.54 7.51 -1.52
CA HIS A 16 -4.32 8.11 -0.21
C HIS A 16 -4.90 9.53 -0.12
N LEU A 17 -4.69 10.32 -1.17
CA LEU A 17 -5.18 11.69 -1.22
C LEU A 17 -6.71 11.75 -1.24
N ASP A 18 -7.38 10.78 -1.89
CA ASP A 18 -8.85 10.63 -1.81
C ASP A 18 -9.33 10.43 -0.37
N ILE A 19 -8.71 9.52 0.37
CA ILE A 19 -9.05 9.28 1.78
C ILE A 19 -8.83 10.56 2.62
N VAL A 20 -7.70 11.26 2.43
CA VAL A 20 -7.41 12.52 3.15
C VAL A 20 -8.47 13.58 2.85
N ARG A 21 -8.85 13.78 1.58
CA ARG A 21 -9.89 14.75 1.19
C ARG A 21 -11.26 14.41 1.76
N ARG A 22 -11.63 13.13 1.74
CA ARG A 22 -12.91 12.67 2.28
C ARG A 22 -12.94 12.75 3.81
N ALA A 23 -11.85 12.42 4.48
CA ALA A 23 -11.71 12.65 5.91
C ALA A 23 -11.87 14.13 6.26
N HIS A 24 -11.23 15.03 5.49
CA HIS A 24 -11.38 16.48 5.67
C HIS A 24 -12.83 16.93 5.44
N ALA A 25 -13.50 16.47 4.39
CA ALA A 25 -14.89 16.82 4.13
C ALA A 25 -15.85 16.37 5.23
N LEU A 26 -15.56 15.23 5.89
CA LEU A 26 -16.40 14.67 6.96
C LEU A 26 -16.12 15.31 8.33
N PHE A 27 -14.87 15.61 8.65
CA PHE A 27 -14.43 15.96 10.00
C PHE A 27 -13.93 17.40 10.16
N GLY A 28 -13.52 18.05 9.07
CA GLY A 28 -13.08 19.45 9.03
C GLY A 28 -11.58 19.66 9.26
N GLU A 29 -10.97 18.94 10.20
CA GLU A 29 -9.53 19.02 10.46
C GLU A 29 -8.87 17.65 10.35
N VAL A 30 -7.77 17.57 9.60
CA VAL A 30 -7.04 16.32 9.39
C VAL A 30 -5.55 16.52 9.66
N VAL A 31 -5.01 15.66 10.50
CA VAL A 31 -3.56 15.49 10.63
C VAL A 31 -3.15 14.27 9.79
N VAL A 32 -2.34 14.47 8.76
CA VAL A 32 -1.72 13.38 8.01
C VAL A 32 -0.41 13.03 8.71
N ALA A 33 -0.36 11.88 9.37
CA ALA A 33 0.80 11.48 10.15
C ALA A 33 1.66 10.45 9.39
N ILE A 34 2.94 10.79 9.20
CA ILE A 34 3.88 9.95 8.50
C ILE A 34 4.65 9.10 9.51
N GLY A 35 4.36 7.80 9.53
CA GLY A 35 5.04 6.85 10.40
C GLY A 35 6.45 6.53 9.90
N ASN A 36 7.40 6.48 10.83
CA ASN A 36 8.77 6.08 10.58
C ASN A 36 9.05 4.74 11.27
N ASN A 37 8.79 3.64 10.57
CA ASN A 37 9.07 2.30 11.07
C ASN A 37 10.47 1.86 10.63
N SER A 38 11.42 1.84 11.55
CA SER A 38 12.82 1.46 11.30
C SER A 38 13.02 0.03 10.76
N THR A 39 12.01 -0.83 10.88
CA THR A 39 12.08 -2.22 10.36
C THR A 39 11.71 -2.34 8.88
N LYS A 40 11.20 -1.25 8.26
CA LYS A 40 10.79 -1.23 6.86
C LYS A 40 11.87 -0.58 5.98
N SER A 41 12.04 -1.13 4.79
CA SER A 41 12.82 -0.48 3.73
C SER A 41 11.90 0.46 2.93
N TYR A 42 12.29 1.72 2.81
CA TYR A 42 11.55 2.75 2.11
C TYR A 42 12.27 3.16 0.81
N LEU A 43 11.50 3.61 -0.16
CA LEU A 43 12.03 4.20 -1.39
C LEU A 43 12.49 5.64 -1.18
N PHE A 44 11.71 6.39 -0.43
CA PHE A 44 11.98 7.79 -0.09
C PHE A 44 12.43 7.89 1.37
N SER A 45 13.38 8.79 1.66
CA SER A 45 13.75 9.11 3.04
C SER A 45 12.54 9.61 3.81
N PHE A 46 12.68 9.71 5.12
CA PHE A 46 11.60 10.21 5.95
C PHE A 46 11.24 11.66 5.58
N GLU A 47 12.23 12.51 5.41
CA GLU A 47 12.10 13.90 5.04
C GLU A 47 11.48 14.07 3.64
N GLU A 48 11.91 13.24 2.68
CA GLU A 48 11.32 13.22 1.34
C GLU A 48 9.83 12.86 1.41
N ARG A 49 9.43 11.86 2.21
CA ARG A 49 8.03 11.46 2.36
C ARG A 49 7.17 12.58 2.96
N VAL A 50 7.69 13.29 3.96
CA VAL A 50 7.04 14.47 4.55
C VAL A 50 6.83 15.54 3.48
N ALA A 51 7.88 15.93 2.77
CA ALA A 51 7.80 16.96 1.73
C ALA A 51 6.85 16.57 0.58
N LEU A 52 6.82 15.29 0.19
CA LEU A 52 5.91 14.79 -0.83
C LEU A 52 4.44 14.87 -0.40
N VAL A 53 4.14 14.55 0.86
CA VAL A 53 2.79 14.65 1.41
C VAL A 53 2.37 16.11 1.57
N GLU A 54 3.25 16.97 2.10
CA GLU A 54 3.02 18.42 2.17
C GLU A 54 2.70 19.02 0.80
N GLY A 55 3.52 18.70 -0.21
CA GLY A 55 3.30 19.16 -1.57
C GLY A 55 1.98 18.65 -2.18
N ALA A 56 1.62 17.39 -1.91
CA ALA A 56 0.37 16.79 -2.40
C ALA A 56 -0.88 17.36 -1.73
N THR A 57 -0.76 17.87 -0.49
CA THR A 57 -1.86 18.45 0.27
C THR A 57 -1.84 19.99 0.28
N ALA A 58 -0.83 20.60 -0.31
CA ALA A 58 -0.74 22.06 -0.44
C ALA A 58 -1.99 22.64 -1.11
N GLY A 59 -2.63 23.61 -0.48
CA GLY A 59 -3.87 24.20 -0.98
C GLY A 59 -5.16 23.53 -0.49
N LEU A 60 -5.07 22.45 0.29
CA LEU A 60 -6.19 21.90 1.03
C LEU A 60 -6.17 22.52 2.45
N GLY A 61 -7.06 23.50 2.70
CA GLY A 61 -7.19 24.08 4.04
C GLY A 61 -7.61 23.02 5.06
N GLY A 62 -7.20 23.20 6.35
CA GLY A 62 -7.59 22.28 7.42
C GLY A 62 -6.85 20.96 7.45
N ILE A 63 -5.76 20.80 6.66
CA ILE A 63 -4.88 19.64 6.67
C ILE A 63 -3.50 20.07 7.15
N THR A 64 -2.96 19.34 8.13
CA THR A 64 -1.58 19.45 8.60
C THR A 64 -0.84 18.15 8.39
N VAL A 65 0.46 18.24 8.15
CA VAL A 65 1.33 17.06 7.95
C VAL A 65 2.32 17.01 9.10
N GLU A 66 2.40 15.87 9.77
CA GLU A 66 3.26 15.70 10.93
C GLU A 66 4.04 14.38 10.88
N ALA A 67 5.24 14.42 11.43
CA ALA A 67 6.01 13.22 11.73
C ALA A 67 5.37 12.47 12.91
N MET A 68 5.27 11.16 12.80
CA MET A 68 4.77 10.31 13.89
C MET A 68 5.83 9.28 14.26
N ASP A 69 6.40 9.47 15.43
CA ASP A 69 7.29 8.52 16.08
C ASP A 69 6.56 7.84 17.25
N GLY A 70 6.85 6.58 17.51
CA GLY A 70 6.26 5.82 18.61
C GLY A 70 4.87 5.29 18.33
N LEU A 71 4.06 5.16 19.39
CA LEU A 71 2.72 4.60 19.30
C LEU A 71 1.71 5.61 18.77
N LEU A 72 0.82 5.14 17.91
CA LEU A 72 -0.26 5.95 17.34
C LEU A 72 -1.17 6.53 18.43
N VAL A 73 -1.49 5.76 19.45
CA VAL A 73 -2.37 6.19 20.54
C VAL A 73 -1.77 7.32 21.38
N ASP A 74 -0.46 7.28 21.64
CA ASP A 74 0.24 8.35 22.36
C ASP A 74 0.24 9.62 21.52
N PHE A 75 0.57 9.51 20.23
CA PHE A 75 0.51 10.62 19.29
C PHE A 75 -0.87 11.28 19.23
N CYS A 76 -1.93 10.49 19.21
CA CYS A 76 -3.31 11.00 19.23
C CYS A 76 -3.65 11.69 20.54
N ASN A 77 -3.34 11.09 21.68
CA ASN A 77 -3.64 11.61 23.00
C ASN A 77 -2.91 12.94 23.27
N ASP A 78 -1.63 13.05 22.92
CA ASP A 78 -0.84 14.28 23.05
C ASP A 78 -1.41 15.46 22.27
N ARG A 79 -2.18 15.18 21.20
CA ARG A 79 -2.75 16.19 20.28
C ARG A 79 -4.26 16.37 20.42
N GLY A 80 -4.87 15.64 21.35
CA GLY A 80 -6.33 15.62 21.52
C GLY A 80 -7.09 15.16 20.28
N ILE A 81 -6.56 14.15 19.57
CA ILE A 81 -7.17 13.56 18.38
C ILE A 81 -7.97 12.33 18.82
N PRO A 82 -9.31 12.35 18.74
CA PRO A 82 -10.14 11.27 19.25
C PRO A 82 -10.29 10.08 18.29
N ALA A 83 -9.94 10.25 17.02
CA ALA A 83 -10.19 9.22 16.01
C ALA A 83 -9.15 9.17 14.90
N VAL A 84 -8.96 7.96 14.40
CA VAL A 84 -8.13 7.63 13.24
C VAL A 84 -9.01 7.30 12.06
N VAL A 85 -8.66 7.78 10.86
CA VAL A 85 -9.34 7.41 9.61
C VAL A 85 -8.41 6.54 8.78
N LYS A 86 -8.89 5.38 8.36
CA LYS A 86 -8.14 4.40 7.56
C LYS A 86 -8.90 4.08 6.27
N GLY A 87 -8.18 4.01 5.17
CA GLY A 87 -8.72 3.54 3.90
C GLY A 87 -8.84 2.01 3.89
N LEU A 88 -9.97 1.48 3.42
CA LEU A 88 -10.22 0.06 3.29
C LEU A 88 -10.40 -0.31 1.83
N ARG A 89 -9.59 -1.24 1.31
CA ARG A 89 -9.60 -1.66 -0.09
C ARG A 89 -10.26 -3.03 -0.29
N PHE A 90 -9.80 -4.03 0.47
CA PHE A 90 -10.22 -5.43 0.37
C PHE A 90 -10.52 -6.02 1.73
N GLY A 91 -11.21 -7.17 1.76
CA GLY A 91 -11.55 -7.86 3.00
C GLY A 91 -10.33 -8.24 3.85
N ALA A 92 -9.20 -8.57 3.22
CA ALA A 92 -7.96 -8.87 3.95
C ALA A 92 -7.41 -7.64 4.73
N ASP A 93 -7.62 -6.42 4.21
CA ASP A 93 -7.27 -5.21 4.95
C ASP A 93 -8.16 -5.05 6.19
N PHE A 94 -9.44 -5.45 6.09
CA PHE A 94 -10.43 -5.28 7.16
C PHE A 94 -10.06 -6.04 8.42
N ASP A 95 -9.68 -7.30 8.31
CA ASP A 95 -9.36 -8.14 9.47
C ASP A 95 -8.19 -7.55 10.28
N PHE A 96 -7.18 -7.04 9.58
CA PHE A 96 -6.04 -6.39 10.23
C PHE A 96 -6.42 -5.05 10.85
N GLU A 97 -7.14 -4.19 10.11
CA GLU A 97 -7.55 -2.87 10.61
C GLU A 97 -8.52 -2.98 11.77
N LEU A 98 -9.39 -4.02 11.81
CA LEU A 98 -10.29 -4.28 12.93
C LEU A 98 -9.52 -4.65 14.20
N GLN A 99 -8.49 -5.51 14.10
CA GLN A 99 -7.64 -5.85 15.24
C GLN A 99 -6.91 -4.61 15.77
N MET A 100 -6.37 -3.78 14.86
CA MET A 100 -5.72 -2.53 15.24
C MET A 100 -6.70 -1.52 15.85
N ALA A 101 -7.95 -1.46 15.37
CA ALA A 101 -8.99 -0.60 15.92
C ALA A 101 -9.29 -0.94 17.39
N HIS A 102 -9.51 -2.21 17.69
CA HIS A 102 -9.72 -2.67 19.07
C HIS A 102 -8.51 -2.37 19.96
N MET A 103 -7.30 -2.58 19.46
CA MET A 103 -6.09 -2.28 20.23
C MET A 103 -5.94 -0.78 20.50
N ASN A 104 -6.22 0.07 19.53
CA ASN A 104 -6.16 1.52 19.71
C ASN A 104 -7.21 2.05 20.70
N GLU A 105 -8.41 1.47 20.66
CA GLU A 105 -9.48 1.81 21.61
C GLU A 105 -9.10 1.36 23.03
N GLU A 106 -8.68 0.12 23.21
CA GLU A 106 -8.30 -0.43 24.53
C GLU A 106 -7.11 0.30 25.15
N MET A 107 -6.08 0.63 24.35
CA MET A 107 -4.85 1.28 24.84
C MET A 107 -4.98 2.77 25.08
N GLY A 108 -5.79 3.46 24.30
CA GLY A 108 -5.82 4.94 24.32
C GLY A 108 -7.18 5.58 24.15
N GLY A 109 -8.26 4.80 24.04
CA GLY A 109 -9.61 5.33 23.78
C GLY A 109 -9.74 5.99 22.41
N ILE A 110 -8.93 5.57 21.44
CA ILE A 110 -8.90 6.15 20.10
C ILE A 110 -9.78 5.33 19.16
N GLU A 111 -10.82 5.97 18.65
CA GLU A 111 -11.75 5.36 17.70
C GLU A 111 -11.13 5.20 16.29
N THR A 112 -11.63 4.21 15.54
CA THR A 112 -11.18 4.00 14.16
C THR A 112 -12.35 4.06 13.19
N VAL A 113 -12.26 4.97 12.22
CA VAL A 113 -13.21 5.11 11.12
C VAL A 113 -12.63 4.49 9.86
N LEU A 114 -13.32 3.50 9.30
CA LEU A 114 -12.92 2.85 8.05
C LEU A 114 -13.67 3.48 6.88
N LEU A 115 -12.94 4.06 5.93
CA LEU A 115 -13.49 4.60 4.69
C LEU A 115 -13.18 3.64 3.53
N PRO A 116 -14.21 3.09 2.86
CA PRO A 116 -13.98 2.30 1.65
C PRO A 116 -13.23 3.12 0.59
N ALA A 117 -12.21 2.56 -0.01
CA ALA A 117 -11.52 3.17 -1.14
C ALA A 117 -12.49 3.42 -2.31
N ALA A 118 -12.29 4.50 -3.03
CA ALA A 118 -13.03 4.75 -4.26
C ALA A 118 -12.76 3.62 -5.27
N ARG A 119 -13.76 3.31 -6.12
CA ARG A 119 -13.68 2.19 -7.08
C ARG A 119 -12.44 2.26 -7.96
N ASP A 120 -12.08 3.47 -8.39
CA ASP A 120 -10.94 3.70 -9.28
C ASP A 120 -9.58 3.59 -8.55
N HIS A 121 -9.59 3.50 -7.22
CA HIS A 121 -8.38 3.47 -6.39
C HIS A 121 -8.21 2.20 -5.57
N VAL A 122 -9.19 1.28 -5.64
CA VAL A 122 -9.19 0.07 -4.80
C VAL A 122 -7.97 -0.83 -5.02
N THR A 123 -7.46 -0.91 -6.23
CA THR A 123 -6.26 -1.71 -6.58
C THR A 123 -4.94 -0.98 -6.37
N LEU A 124 -5.00 0.31 -6.05
CA LEU A 124 -3.82 1.16 -5.97
C LEU A 124 -3.11 1.02 -4.62
N SER A 125 -1.81 0.81 -4.64
CA SER A 125 -0.96 0.81 -3.45
C SER A 125 0.43 1.36 -3.75
N SER A 126 1.09 1.91 -2.74
CA SER A 126 2.49 2.35 -2.86
C SER A 126 3.43 1.21 -3.29
N THR A 127 3.15 -0.01 -2.86
CA THR A 127 3.94 -1.20 -3.25
C THR A 127 3.87 -1.45 -4.75
N ILE A 128 2.66 -1.39 -5.34
CA ILE A 128 2.48 -1.53 -6.78
C ILE A 128 3.16 -0.39 -7.53
N ILE A 129 3.00 0.85 -7.08
CA ILE A 129 3.68 2.01 -7.67
C ILE A 129 5.19 1.79 -7.71
N ARG A 130 5.81 1.38 -6.58
CA ARG A 130 7.25 1.12 -6.53
C ARG A 130 7.70 -0.01 -7.45
N GLN A 131 6.88 -1.04 -7.62
CA GLN A 131 7.18 -2.13 -8.55
C GLN A 131 7.12 -1.67 -10.00
N VAL A 132 6.07 -0.98 -10.39
CA VAL A 132 5.86 -0.52 -11.76
C VAL A 132 6.94 0.45 -12.19
N VAL A 133 7.26 1.47 -11.35
CA VAL A 133 8.28 2.47 -11.73
C VAL A 133 9.69 1.88 -11.84
N ARG A 134 10.03 0.89 -11.00
CA ARG A 134 11.33 0.17 -11.10
C ARG A 134 11.50 -0.60 -12.41
N LEU A 135 10.39 -0.98 -13.02
CA LEU A 135 10.36 -1.67 -14.31
C LEU A 135 10.17 -0.70 -15.49
N GLY A 136 10.27 0.62 -15.24
CA GLY A 136 10.15 1.66 -16.28
C GLY A 136 8.72 1.97 -16.70
N GLY A 137 7.70 1.51 -15.94
CA GLY A 137 6.31 1.81 -16.24
C GLY A 137 5.91 3.22 -15.79
N ASP A 138 5.01 3.86 -16.54
CA ASP A 138 4.45 5.16 -16.19
C ASP A 138 3.43 5.04 -15.05
N VAL A 139 3.71 5.75 -13.96
CA VAL A 139 2.84 5.81 -12.77
C VAL A 139 2.24 7.19 -12.56
N SER A 140 2.47 8.14 -13.46
CA SER A 140 1.99 9.52 -13.35
C SER A 140 0.48 9.66 -13.14
N PRO A 141 -0.41 8.80 -13.70
CA PRO A 141 -1.85 8.89 -13.45
C PRO A 141 -2.25 8.47 -12.03
N TYR A 142 -1.37 7.81 -11.28
CA TYR A 142 -1.68 7.17 -10.00
C TYR A 142 -1.09 7.88 -8.79
N VAL A 143 -0.32 8.92 -9.01
CA VAL A 143 0.34 9.70 -7.96
C VAL A 143 0.14 11.20 -8.16
N PRO A 144 0.24 12.02 -7.10
CA PRO A 144 0.26 13.48 -7.24
C PRO A 144 1.41 13.96 -8.13
N ALA A 145 1.26 15.12 -8.78
CA ALA A 145 2.23 15.63 -9.75
C ALA A 145 3.65 15.78 -9.17
N ASN A 146 3.79 16.28 -7.94
CA ASN A 146 5.07 16.41 -7.25
C ASN A 146 5.73 15.04 -6.99
N VAL A 147 4.92 14.00 -6.74
CA VAL A 147 5.40 12.62 -6.57
C VAL A 147 5.87 12.04 -7.91
N ALA A 148 5.12 12.31 -9.00
CA ALA A 148 5.53 11.86 -10.33
C ALA A 148 6.91 12.43 -10.71
N VAL A 149 7.17 13.71 -10.41
CA VAL A 149 8.48 14.35 -10.63
C VAL A 149 9.56 13.65 -9.80
N ALA A 150 9.35 13.46 -8.51
CA ALA A 150 10.32 12.82 -7.63
C ALA A 150 10.61 11.35 -8.02
N LEU A 151 9.61 10.64 -8.52
CA LEU A 151 9.81 9.28 -9.05
C LEU A 151 10.63 9.28 -10.34
N ALA A 152 10.37 10.22 -11.26
CA ALA A 152 11.15 10.37 -12.49
C ALA A 152 12.62 10.72 -12.22
N GLU A 153 12.90 11.51 -11.19
CA GLU A 153 14.29 11.81 -10.76
C GLU A 153 15.00 10.57 -10.18
N LYS A 154 14.29 9.74 -9.41
CA LYS A 154 14.87 8.49 -8.83
C LYS A 154 14.99 7.37 -9.87
N PHE A 155 14.14 7.35 -10.88
CA PHE A 155 14.10 6.35 -11.94
C PHE A 155 14.07 7.05 -13.32
N PRO A 156 15.17 7.69 -13.72
CA PRO A 156 15.22 8.28 -15.05
C PRO A 156 14.99 7.18 -16.09
N ALA A 157 14.14 7.48 -17.08
CA ALA A 157 13.94 6.57 -18.20
C ALA A 157 15.32 6.22 -18.78
N ALA A 158 15.60 4.93 -18.95
CA ALA A 158 16.81 4.50 -19.65
C ALA A 158 16.80 5.20 -21.02
N THR A 159 17.76 6.09 -21.25
CA THR A 159 17.94 6.69 -22.57
C THR A 159 18.11 5.52 -23.54
N SER A 160 17.22 5.40 -24.50
CA SER A 160 17.25 4.41 -25.56
C SER A 160 18.38 4.78 -26.57
N ASP A 161 19.62 4.74 -26.10
CA ASP A 161 20.83 4.70 -26.90
C ASP A 161 21.44 3.30 -26.80
N ALA A 162 20.66 2.28 -27.15
CA ALA A 162 21.22 1.03 -27.60
C ALA A 162 21.20 1.08 -29.14
N PRO A 163 22.36 1.02 -29.82
CA PRO A 163 22.37 0.82 -31.27
C PRO A 163 21.61 -0.47 -31.56
N SER A 164 20.66 -0.39 -32.48
CA SER A 164 19.98 -1.54 -33.08
C SER A 164 21.06 -2.40 -33.74
N GLU A 165 21.55 -3.40 -33.02
CA GLU A 165 22.21 -4.53 -33.68
C GLU A 165 21.11 -5.34 -34.35
N ALA A 166 20.92 -5.02 -35.62
CA ALA A 166 20.14 -5.81 -36.54
C ALA A 166 20.83 -7.15 -36.77
N GLY A 167 20.12 -8.22 -36.52
CA GLY A 167 20.34 -9.47 -37.21
C GLY A 167 21.00 -10.56 -36.40
N GLU A 168 20.16 -11.39 -35.78
CA GLU A 168 20.30 -12.85 -35.92
C GLU A 168 18.94 -13.48 -35.59
N ASP A 169 18.41 -14.15 -36.56
CA ASP A 169 17.17 -14.92 -36.55
C ASP A 169 17.38 -16.21 -35.72
N PRO A 170 16.70 -16.43 -34.58
CA PRO A 170 16.74 -17.70 -33.90
C PRO A 170 15.46 -18.51 -34.13
N LEU A 171 15.17 -18.85 -35.39
CA LEU A 171 14.20 -19.90 -35.68
C LEU A 171 14.95 -21.14 -36.21
N ALA A 172 15.70 -21.80 -35.35
CA ALA A 172 16.04 -23.18 -35.49
C ALA A 172 15.33 -23.97 -34.38
N VAL A 173 14.12 -24.38 -34.66
CA VAL A 173 13.38 -25.33 -33.82
C VAL A 173 13.99 -26.71 -34.08
N GLU A 174 14.78 -27.25 -33.16
CA GLU A 174 15.04 -28.67 -33.08
C GLU A 174 13.87 -29.37 -32.37
N ALA A 175 13.20 -30.21 -33.13
CA ALA A 175 12.24 -31.18 -32.64
C ALA A 175 12.97 -32.39 -32.04
N GLY A 176 12.57 -32.78 -30.84
CA GLY A 176 13.01 -34.03 -30.18
C GLY A 176 12.84 -33.91 -28.67
N ASP A 177 11.98 -34.49 -28.05
CA ASP A 177 11.75 -35.86 -27.68
C ASP A 177 10.62 -35.92 -26.64
N HIS A 178 9.57 -36.59 -26.98
CA HIS A 178 8.51 -37.00 -26.07
C HIS A 178 9.04 -38.09 -25.14
N GLN A 179 9.19 -37.81 -23.87
CA GLN A 179 9.21 -38.85 -22.83
C GLN A 179 7.94 -38.82 -22.01
N GLN A 180 7.12 -39.77 -22.34
CA GLN A 180 5.94 -40.25 -21.64
C GLN A 180 6.37 -40.83 -20.30
N VAL A 181 5.84 -40.36 -19.21
CA VAL A 181 5.90 -41.00 -17.91
C VAL A 181 4.49 -41.43 -17.53
N ASP A 182 4.34 -42.77 -17.57
CA ASP A 182 3.15 -43.49 -17.18
C ASP A 182 2.80 -43.27 -15.72
N GLY A 183 1.49 -43.24 -15.48
CA GLY A 183 0.91 -43.14 -14.15
C GLY A 183 1.09 -44.44 -13.37
N ASP A 184 1.16 -44.31 -12.08
CA ASP A 184 0.80 -45.35 -11.14
C ASP A 184 -0.26 -44.81 -10.17
N VAL A 185 -1.45 -45.37 -10.36
CA VAL A 185 -2.60 -45.23 -9.46
C VAL A 185 -2.46 -46.38 -8.47
N ASP A 186 -2.16 -46.07 -7.22
CA ASP A 186 -2.28 -47.05 -6.14
C ASP A 186 -3.59 -46.82 -5.41
N ASP A 187 -4.45 -47.82 -5.59
CA ASP A 187 -5.76 -47.98 -4.99
C ASP A 187 -5.60 -48.96 -3.81
N GLY A 188 -5.81 -48.48 -2.59
CA GLY A 188 -5.59 -49.27 -1.38
C GLY A 188 -6.58 -48.90 -0.27
N GLU A 189 -7.78 -49.43 -0.43
CA GLU A 189 -8.64 -50.15 0.55
C GLU A 189 -8.73 -49.68 1.99
N ARG A 190 -9.96 -49.24 2.26
CA ARG A 190 -10.87 -49.71 3.35
C ARG A 190 -10.22 -50.40 4.56
N HIS A 191 -10.49 -49.83 5.73
CA HIS A 191 -11.00 -50.67 6.85
C HIS A 191 -11.94 -49.91 7.78
N ARG A 192 -13.10 -50.53 7.98
CA ARG A 192 -14.17 -50.28 8.96
C ARG A 192 -13.69 -50.65 10.37
N SER A 193 -14.23 -49.95 11.36
CA SER A 193 -14.85 -50.52 12.62
C SER A 193 -15.23 -49.33 13.49
N ARG A 194 -16.44 -48.98 13.70
CA ARG A 194 -17.51 -49.50 14.65
C ARG A 194 -17.03 -49.65 16.09
N GLN A 195 -17.78 -48.95 16.91
CA GLN A 195 -18.31 -49.24 18.26
C GLN A 195 -17.77 -48.26 19.32
N HIS A 196 -18.62 -47.68 20.01
CA HIS A 196 -19.60 -47.87 21.05
C HIS A 196 -19.38 -46.90 22.23
N GLN A 197 -20.39 -46.13 22.55
CA GLN A 197 -21.00 -45.95 23.88
C GLN A 197 -20.11 -45.45 25.06
N ARG A 198 -20.29 -44.25 25.51
CA ARG A 198 -21.21 -43.90 26.67
C ARG A 198 -21.31 -42.38 26.76
#